data_dde0613cf1d90c8b425f37bf4a1a8b0a
#
_entry.id   dde0613cf1d90c8b425f37bf4a1a8b0a
#
_cell.length_a   1.000
_cell.length_b   1.000
_cell.length_c   1.000
_cell.angle_alpha   90.00
_cell.angle_beta   90.00
_cell.angle_gamma   90.00
#
_symmetry.space_group_name_H-M   'P 1'
#
loop_
_entity.id
_entity.type
_entity.pdbx_description
1 polymer ?
#
loop_
_entity_poly.entity_id
_entity_poly.type
_entity_poly.pdbx_seq_one_letter_code
_entity_poly.pdbx_strand_id
1 'polypeptide(L)'
;MATVQIRKSTPVLFVDAIEPSLPFWQQRLGLKRTVEVPDGERLGFALLSNGTIEVMYQTVASLKQDSAAHAANFTGDRSFLFVEVDDIGALAAALDGCEIVMPRRETFYGSTEIGYREPGGHFVTFAQFRR
;
A
#
# COMPACT_ATOMS: atom_id res chain seq x y z
N MET A 1 26.81 13.54 22.13
CA MET A 1 25.75 13.81 21.17
C MET A 1 24.92 12.56 20.94
N ALA A 2 23.62 12.69 21.02
CA ALA A 2 22.72 11.55 20.83
C ALA A 2 22.54 11.24 19.35
N THR A 3 22.54 9.97 19.00
CA THR A 3 22.23 9.49 17.65
C THR A 3 20.73 9.25 17.55
N VAL A 4 20.12 9.71 16.46
CA VAL A 4 18.70 9.43 16.19
C VAL A 4 18.55 7.95 15.86
N GLN A 5 17.58 7.30 16.52
CA GLN A 5 17.21 5.92 16.21
C GLN A 5 15.94 5.94 15.38
N ILE A 6 16.05 5.54 14.13
CA ILE A 6 14.89 5.40 13.25
C ILE A 6 14.28 4.04 13.54
N ARG A 7 13.00 4.01 13.94
CA ARG A 7 12.35 2.76 14.34
C ARG A 7 11.58 2.11 13.21
N LYS A 8 10.98 2.92 12.34
CA LYS A 8 10.10 2.38 11.31
C LYS A 8 9.79 3.45 10.28
N SER A 9 9.54 3.01 9.08
CA SER A 9 9.01 3.86 8.00
C SER A 9 7.75 3.21 7.44
N THR A 10 6.66 3.97 7.37
CA THR A 10 5.39 3.47 6.88
C THR A 10 4.91 4.38 5.75
N PRO A 11 4.65 3.83 4.56
CA PRO A 11 4.07 4.63 3.48
C PRO A 11 2.64 5.02 3.81
N VAL A 12 2.27 6.26 3.44
CA VAL A 12 0.91 6.77 3.58
C VAL A 12 0.36 6.97 2.18
N LEU A 13 -0.70 6.24 1.87
CA LEU A 13 -1.36 6.31 0.57
C LEU A 13 -2.63 7.13 0.71
N PHE A 14 -2.69 8.24 -0.02
CA PHE A 14 -3.86 9.11 0.02
C PHE A 14 -4.86 8.68 -1.05
N VAL A 15 -6.12 8.59 -0.64
CA VAL A 15 -7.22 8.12 -1.48
C VAL A 15 -8.45 8.97 -1.22
N ASP A 16 -9.41 8.92 -2.14
CA ASP A 16 -10.69 9.55 -1.92
C ASP A 16 -11.54 8.77 -0.92
N ALA A 17 -11.46 7.42 -1.00
CA ALA A 17 -12.13 6.52 -0.06
C ALA A 17 -11.22 5.33 0.22
N ILE A 18 -11.14 4.92 1.49
CA ILE A 18 -10.27 3.82 1.93
C ILE A 18 -10.90 2.46 1.67
N GLU A 19 -12.21 2.35 1.86
CA GLU A 19 -12.92 1.07 1.83
C GLU A 19 -12.66 0.23 0.57
N PRO A 20 -12.59 0.81 -0.64
CA PRO A 20 -12.32 0.00 -1.84
C PRO A 20 -10.96 -0.71 -1.83
N SER A 21 -9.98 -0.18 -1.09
CA SER A 21 -8.63 -0.76 -1.04
C SER A 21 -8.48 -1.86 0.00
N LEU A 22 -9.41 -1.97 0.95
CA LEU A 22 -9.30 -2.93 2.05
C LEU A 22 -9.27 -4.38 1.59
N PRO A 23 -10.16 -4.83 0.65
CA PRO A 23 -10.12 -6.22 0.22
C PRO A 23 -8.79 -6.64 -0.41
N PHE A 24 -8.12 -5.76 -1.12
CA PHE A 24 -6.84 -6.05 -1.75
C PHE A 24 -5.82 -6.50 -0.70
N TRP A 25 -5.69 -5.74 0.38
CA TRP A 25 -4.70 -6.02 1.42
C TRP A 25 -5.19 -7.02 2.45
N GLN A 26 -6.47 -6.94 2.87
CA GLN A 26 -6.98 -7.76 3.95
C GLN A 26 -7.41 -9.15 3.48
N GLN A 27 -8.30 -9.23 2.48
CA GLN A 27 -8.86 -10.51 2.06
C GLN A 27 -7.92 -11.26 1.13
N ARG A 28 -7.26 -10.55 0.21
CA ARG A 28 -6.38 -11.19 -0.76
C ARG A 28 -5.01 -11.48 -0.18
N LEU A 29 -4.45 -10.56 0.58
CA LEU A 29 -3.06 -10.64 1.02
C LEU A 29 -2.90 -10.87 2.53
N GLY A 30 -4.00 -10.93 3.27
CA GLY A 30 -3.97 -11.34 4.67
C GLY A 30 -3.47 -10.30 5.67
N LEU A 31 -3.36 -9.03 5.28
CA LEU A 31 -3.03 -7.99 6.24
C LEU A 31 -4.21 -7.75 7.16
N LYS A 32 -3.93 -7.27 8.38
CA LYS A 32 -4.95 -6.94 9.35
C LYS A 32 -5.03 -5.44 9.55
N ARG A 33 -6.24 -4.96 9.76
CA ARG A 33 -6.47 -3.55 10.09
C ARG A 33 -6.23 -3.40 11.58
N THR A 34 -5.12 -2.75 11.94
CA THR A 34 -4.67 -2.63 13.33
C THR A 34 -5.05 -1.31 13.96
N VAL A 35 -5.26 -0.26 13.15
CA VAL A 35 -5.72 1.04 13.61
C VAL A 35 -6.72 1.55 12.59
N GLU A 36 -7.78 2.18 13.05
CA GLU A 36 -8.71 2.88 12.18
C GLU A 36 -9.27 4.10 12.88
N VAL A 37 -9.52 5.14 12.11
CA VAL A 37 -10.13 6.38 12.60
C VAL A 37 -11.29 6.71 11.68
N PRO A 38 -12.52 6.76 12.20
CA PRO A 38 -13.67 7.10 11.38
C PRO A 38 -13.71 8.60 11.06
N ASP A 39 -14.33 8.91 9.92
CA ASP A 39 -14.67 10.27 9.53
C ASP A 39 -16.12 10.21 9.05
N GLY A 40 -17.05 10.45 9.98
CA GLY A 40 -18.46 10.22 9.75
C GLY A 40 -18.73 8.71 9.62
N GLU A 41 -19.41 8.30 8.54
CA GLU A 41 -19.76 6.91 8.29
C GLU A 41 -18.66 6.16 7.54
N ARG A 42 -17.56 6.84 7.15
CA ARG A 42 -16.45 6.29 6.42
C ARG A 42 -15.19 6.31 7.27
N LEU A 43 -14.18 5.58 6.81
CA LEU A 43 -12.86 5.66 7.42
C LEU A 43 -12.12 6.89 6.88
N GLY A 44 -11.52 7.66 7.78
CA GLY A 44 -10.60 8.74 7.40
C GLY A 44 -9.14 8.27 7.39
N PHE A 45 -8.85 7.20 8.14
CA PHE A 45 -7.51 6.67 8.31
C PHE A 45 -7.60 5.17 8.63
N ALA A 46 -6.66 4.39 8.08
CA ALA A 46 -6.53 2.98 8.42
C ALA A 46 -5.07 2.54 8.30
N LEU A 47 -4.64 1.72 9.25
CA LEU A 47 -3.32 1.10 9.23
C LEU A 47 -3.48 -0.39 9.03
N LEU A 48 -2.84 -0.94 8.00
CA LEU A 48 -2.89 -2.35 7.65
C LEU A 48 -1.51 -2.95 7.81
N SER A 49 -1.41 -4.10 8.47
CA SER A 49 -0.12 -4.72 8.75
C SER A 49 -0.25 -6.24 8.87
N ASN A 50 0.85 -6.94 8.58
CA ASN A 50 0.99 -8.36 8.90
C ASN A 50 2.23 -8.63 9.77
N GLY A 51 2.84 -7.56 10.32
CA GLY A 51 4.06 -7.66 11.10
C GLY A 51 5.33 -7.46 10.30
N THR A 52 5.31 -7.73 9.00
CA THR A 52 6.46 -7.55 8.09
C THR A 52 6.29 -6.30 7.24
N ILE A 53 5.09 -6.07 6.76
CA ILE A 53 4.74 -4.93 5.93
C ILE A 53 3.67 -4.11 6.64
N GLU A 54 3.70 -2.81 6.44
CA GLU A 54 2.73 -1.89 7.00
C GLU A 54 2.39 -0.83 5.97
N VAL A 55 1.10 -0.57 5.79
CA VAL A 55 0.59 0.42 4.84
C VAL A 55 -0.48 1.26 5.55
N MET A 56 -0.35 2.58 5.46
CA MET A 56 -1.35 3.53 5.94
C MET A 56 -2.20 4.04 4.80
N TYR A 57 -3.49 4.13 5.02
CA TYR A 57 -4.39 4.84 4.12
C TYR A 57 -5.00 6.02 4.84
N GLN A 58 -5.08 7.13 4.15
CA GLN A 58 -5.74 8.33 4.66
C GLN A 58 -6.53 8.95 3.53
N THR A 59 -7.75 9.42 3.82
CA THR A 59 -8.52 10.14 2.82
C THR A 59 -7.98 11.54 2.65
N VAL A 60 -8.13 12.09 1.45
CA VAL A 60 -7.77 13.48 1.16
C VAL A 60 -8.56 14.43 2.07
N ALA A 61 -9.83 14.13 2.32
CA ALA A 61 -10.66 14.93 3.21
C ALA A 61 -10.09 14.97 4.64
N SER A 62 -9.66 13.82 5.16
CA SER A 62 -9.03 13.73 6.48
C SER A 62 -7.72 14.50 6.54
N LEU A 63 -6.91 14.43 5.49
CA LEU A 63 -5.66 15.19 5.40
C LEU A 63 -5.92 16.70 5.52
N LYS A 64 -6.93 17.20 4.83
CA LYS A 64 -7.26 18.63 4.87
C LYS A 64 -7.70 19.08 6.25
N GLN A 65 -8.38 18.23 7.00
CA GLN A 65 -8.79 18.54 8.37
C GLN A 65 -7.62 18.44 9.35
N ASP A 66 -6.70 17.50 9.11
CA ASP A 66 -5.61 17.18 10.02
C ASP A 66 -4.47 18.18 9.93
N SER A 67 -4.06 18.56 8.72
CA SER A 67 -2.89 19.43 8.53
C SER A 67 -3.05 20.31 7.30
N ALA A 68 -3.28 21.61 7.54
CA ALA A 68 -3.34 22.59 6.47
C ALA A 68 -2.01 22.69 5.72
N ALA A 69 -0.89 22.51 6.41
CA ALA A 69 0.43 22.56 5.81
C ALA A 69 0.64 21.43 4.81
N HIS A 70 0.25 20.20 5.19
CA HIS A 70 0.34 19.05 4.29
C HIS A 70 -0.65 19.19 3.13
N ALA A 71 -1.87 19.63 3.42
CA ALA A 71 -2.88 19.81 2.38
C ALA A 71 -2.44 20.81 1.31
N ALA A 72 -1.75 21.89 1.72
CA ALA A 72 -1.25 22.91 0.81
C ALA A 72 -0.17 22.36 -0.13
N ASN A 73 0.54 21.32 0.26
CA ASN A 73 1.61 20.70 -0.53
C ASN A 73 1.18 19.40 -1.22
N PHE A 74 -0.06 18.98 -1.04
CA PHE A 74 -0.55 17.73 -1.62
C PHE A 74 -0.84 17.93 -3.10
N THR A 75 -0.24 17.08 -3.95
CA THR A 75 -0.39 17.16 -5.40
C THR A 75 -1.35 16.11 -5.97
N GLY A 76 -1.67 15.07 -5.18
CA GLY A 76 -2.55 13.99 -5.62
C GLY A 76 -1.86 12.92 -6.47
N ASP A 77 -0.54 12.90 -6.48
CA ASP A 77 0.21 11.93 -7.27
C ASP A 77 0.04 10.51 -6.73
N ARG A 78 0.25 9.53 -7.61
CA ARG A 78 0.21 8.12 -7.25
C ARG A 78 1.52 7.70 -6.63
N SER A 79 1.43 6.78 -5.67
CA SER A 79 2.60 6.16 -5.05
C SER A 79 2.89 4.81 -5.70
N PHE A 80 4.17 4.43 -5.68
CA PHE A 80 4.62 3.13 -6.13
C PHE A 80 5.24 2.42 -4.95
N LEU A 81 4.78 1.20 -4.68
CA LEU A 81 5.35 0.33 -3.66
C LEU A 81 6.05 -0.83 -4.32
N PHE A 82 7.16 -1.24 -3.74
CA PHE A 82 7.88 -2.44 -4.16
C PHE A 82 7.84 -3.42 -2.98
N VAL A 83 7.18 -4.57 -3.18
CA VAL A 83 6.94 -5.54 -2.12
C VAL A 83 7.60 -6.86 -2.51
N GLU A 84 8.53 -7.31 -1.70
CA GLU A 84 9.17 -8.61 -1.92
C GLU A 84 8.28 -9.72 -1.35
N VAL A 85 8.09 -10.78 -2.13
CA VAL A 85 7.32 -11.98 -1.73
C VAL A 85 8.18 -13.21 -1.92
N ASP A 86 7.82 -14.28 -1.24
CA ASP A 86 8.54 -15.55 -1.34
C ASP A 86 8.03 -16.44 -2.47
N ASP A 87 6.81 -16.23 -2.96
CA ASP A 87 6.19 -17.07 -3.99
C ASP A 87 5.30 -16.20 -4.90
N ILE A 88 5.82 -15.85 -6.06
CA ILE A 88 5.11 -15.00 -7.02
C ILE A 88 3.90 -15.71 -7.62
N GLY A 89 3.95 -17.04 -7.75
CA GLY A 89 2.81 -17.80 -8.22
C GLY A 89 1.65 -17.76 -7.24
N ALA A 90 1.93 -17.93 -5.94
CA ALA A 90 0.92 -17.80 -4.90
C ALA A 90 0.35 -16.40 -4.83
N LEU A 91 1.22 -15.37 -5.00
CA LEU A 91 0.80 -13.97 -5.05
C LEU A 91 -0.17 -13.74 -6.20
N ALA A 92 0.17 -14.20 -7.39
CA ALA A 92 -0.69 -14.04 -8.58
C ALA A 92 -2.04 -14.73 -8.39
N ALA A 93 -2.07 -15.89 -7.75
CA ALA A 93 -3.32 -16.59 -7.44
C ALA A 93 -4.17 -15.81 -6.44
N ALA A 94 -3.54 -15.25 -5.40
CA ALA A 94 -4.24 -14.45 -4.38
C ALA A 94 -4.86 -13.18 -4.97
N LEU A 95 -4.21 -12.60 -5.97
CA LEU A 95 -4.67 -11.36 -6.62
C LEU A 95 -5.38 -11.61 -7.95
N ASP A 96 -5.89 -12.82 -8.15
CA ASP A 96 -6.63 -13.15 -9.37
C ASP A 96 -7.79 -12.17 -9.57
N GLY A 97 -7.91 -11.65 -10.80
CA GLY A 97 -8.92 -10.65 -11.14
C GLY A 97 -8.55 -9.22 -10.82
N CYS A 98 -7.46 -8.98 -10.09
CA CYS A 98 -6.98 -7.62 -9.84
C CYS A 98 -6.30 -7.04 -11.08
N GLU A 99 -6.30 -5.72 -11.20
CA GLU A 99 -5.78 -5.04 -12.38
C GLU A 99 -4.25 -5.15 -12.46
N ILE A 100 -3.75 -5.80 -13.52
CA ILE A 100 -2.32 -5.90 -13.78
C ILE A 100 -1.93 -4.75 -14.71
N VAL A 101 -0.95 -3.95 -14.30
CA VAL A 101 -0.41 -2.86 -15.13
C VAL A 101 0.94 -3.22 -15.72
N MET A 102 1.68 -4.13 -15.08
CA MET A 102 2.92 -4.65 -15.60
C MET A 102 2.85 -6.18 -15.56
N PRO A 103 2.74 -6.84 -16.72
CA PRO A 103 2.69 -8.29 -16.77
C PRO A 103 3.92 -8.93 -16.17
N ARG A 104 3.78 -10.19 -15.75
CA ARG A 104 4.88 -10.97 -15.18
C ARG A 104 6.11 -10.88 -16.07
N ARG A 105 7.24 -10.53 -15.46
CA ARG A 105 8.51 -10.40 -16.16
C ARG A 105 9.67 -10.87 -15.30
N GLU A 106 10.75 -11.21 -15.93
CA GLU A 106 12.01 -11.46 -15.26
C GLU A 106 12.91 -10.24 -15.45
N THR A 107 13.65 -9.88 -14.40
CA THR A 107 14.49 -8.70 -14.42
C THR A 107 15.98 -9.10 -14.48
N PHE A 108 16.80 -8.16 -14.95
CA PHE A 108 18.26 -8.39 -14.98
C PHE A 108 18.84 -8.44 -13.55
N TYR A 109 18.15 -7.86 -12.58
CA TYR A 109 18.64 -7.85 -11.19
C TYR A 109 18.15 -9.04 -10.36
N GLY A 110 17.56 -10.04 -10.99
CA GLY A 110 17.34 -11.32 -10.35
C GLY A 110 15.98 -11.56 -9.74
N SER A 111 14.95 -10.84 -10.19
CA SER A 111 13.60 -11.04 -9.69
C SER A 111 12.62 -11.41 -10.78
N THR A 112 11.53 -12.06 -10.38
CA THR A 112 10.32 -12.22 -11.17
C THR A 112 9.28 -11.30 -10.57
N GLU A 113 8.66 -10.44 -11.39
CA GLU A 113 7.80 -9.36 -10.91
C GLU A 113 6.46 -9.31 -11.63
N ILE A 114 5.45 -8.82 -10.92
CA ILE A 114 4.15 -8.45 -11.48
C ILE A 114 3.74 -7.13 -10.84
N GLY A 115 3.30 -6.16 -11.64
CA GLY A 115 2.82 -4.88 -11.14
C GLY A 115 1.31 -4.75 -11.23
N TYR A 116 0.71 -4.28 -10.15
CA TYR A 116 -0.74 -4.12 -10.02
C TYR A 116 -1.09 -2.66 -9.75
N ARG A 117 -2.28 -2.24 -10.22
CA ARG A 117 -2.93 -1.05 -9.70
C ARG A 117 -3.90 -1.51 -8.61
N GLU A 118 -3.67 -1.09 -7.37
CA GLU A 118 -4.60 -1.43 -6.29
C GLU A 118 -5.85 -0.54 -6.39
N PRO A 119 -6.97 -0.92 -5.74
CA PRO A 119 -8.26 -0.23 -5.97
C PRO A 119 -8.28 1.27 -5.64
N GLY A 120 -7.36 1.76 -4.81
CA GLY A 120 -7.23 3.18 -4.52
C GLY A 120 -6.48 3.95 -5.60
N GLY A 121 -5.94 3.27 -6.62
CA GLY A 121 -5.26 3.88 -7.75
C GLY A 121 -3.73 3.94 -7.62
N HIS A 122 -3.16 3.46 -6.52
CA HIS A 122 -1.72 3.38 -6.36
C HIS A 122 -1.17 2.11 -6.99
N PHE A 123 0.13 2.06 -7.19
CA PHE A 123 0.78 0.95 -7.88
C PHE A 123 1.60 0.11 -6.91
N VAL A 124 1.51 -1.21 -7.03
CA VAL A 124 2.30 -2.14 -6.21
C VAL A 124 2.96 -3.14 -7.12
N THR A 125 4.29 -3.20 -7.08
CA THR A 125 5.08 -4.21 -7.78
C THR A 125 5.46 -5.27 -6.76
N PHE A 126 5.09 -6.52 -7.04
CA PHE A 126 5.49 -7.65 -6.22
C PHE A 126 6.64 -8.37 -6.91
N ALA A 127 7.64 -8.73 -6.12
CA ALA A 127 8.87 -9.29 -6.65
C ALA A 127 9.31 -10.50 -5.83
N GLN A 128 9.63 -11.58 -6.53
CA GLN A 128 10.30 -12.74 -5.93
C GLN A 128 11.72 -12.79 -6.46
N PHE A 129 12.69 -12.72 -5.56
CA PHE A 129 14.10 -12.78 -5.96
C PHE A 129 14.56 -14.21 -6.06
N ARG A 130 15.34 -14.51 -7.07
CA ARG A 130 16.00 -15.80 -7.25
C ARG A 130 17.13 -15.92 -6.23
N ARG A 131 17.17 -17.03 -5.55
CA ARG A 131 18.15 -17.27 -4.49
C ARG A 131 18.94 -18.55 -4.75
#